data_68cb2ec48e840ec11ccf3086db497468
#
_entry.id   68cb2ec48e840ec11ccf3086db497468
#
_cell.length_a   1.000
_cell.length_b   1.000
_cell.length_c   1.000
_cell.angle_alpha   90.00
_cell.angle_beta   90.00
_cell.angle_gamma   90.00
#
_symmetry.space_group_name_H-M   'P 1'
#
loop_
_entity.id
_entity.type
_entity.pdbx_description
1 polymer ?
#
loop_
_entity_poly.entity_id
_entity_poly.type
_entity_poly.pdbx_seq_one_letter_code
_entity_poly.pdbx_strand_id
1 'polypeptide(L)'
;MTNIRVLSEQTVKHCLQQQIQACFDACAEAYRYYGREQSVLSEPSSLYLQLPSSQPKKCRLKGAHFADAGVAGFRLASPGSYFTWVVDSESGQPRGIVAENWLHRRRTAVTGALTLTWLRPRLQSVALIGAGKIGFECAISLGHAYPEATILLGCRDVEKGKAFITQLPIALAERMQVHDIEMAVKAAEAVLTITKADRAFVRGEWLQPNAVALSMGGVPEFDFETWNRSQHFILDDLGYALKQGDLHHWVRFNGLTIDQIEAKLTGLIGEVALRPDDYCSACQGLTLAVIQGMAVCDVAMAGLALAVAESEGLGQVVDLDRC
;
A
#
# COMPACT_ATOMS: atom_id res chain seq x y z
N MET A 1 36.45 -1.97 -4.36
CA MET A 1 35.78 -2.98 -3.51
C MET A 1 34.31 -2.68 -3.52
N THR A 2 33.54 -3.58 -4.11
CA THR A 2 32.09 -3.42 -4.21
C THR A 2 31.41 -4.08 -2.99
N ASN A 3 31.18 -3.29 -1.97
CA ASN A 3 30.52 -3.76 -0.76
C ASN A 3 29.01 -3.55 -0.84
N ILE A 4 28.24 -4.57 -0.53
CA ILE A 4 26.79 -4.47 -0.34
C ILE A 4 26.41 -4.76 1.10
N ARG A 5 25.29 -4.16 1.54
CA ARG A 5 24.71 -4.45 2.86
C ARG A 5 23.49 -5.35 2.71
N VAL A 6 23.45 -6.43 3.49
CA VAL A 6 22.30 -7.36 3.51
C VAL A 6 21.55 -7.20 4.82
N LEU A 7 20.27 -6.85 4.70
CA LEU A 7 19.37 -6.66 5.84
C LEU A 7 18.36 -7.79 5.94
N SER A 8 18.40 -8.50 7.06
CA SER A 8 17.38 -9.48 7.42
C SER A 8 16.06 -8.80 7.78
N GLU A 9 14.95 -9.55 7.78
CA GLU A 9 13.64 -9.03 8.24
C GLU A 9 13.71 -8.47 9.68
N GLN A 10 14.48 -9.13 10.54
CA GLN A 10 14.68 -8.68 11.92
C GLN A 10 15.42 -7.34 11.98
N THR A 11 16.48 -7.19 11.19
CA THR A 11 17.25 -5.93 11.10
C THR A 11 16.37 -4.80 10.56
N VAL A 12 15.64 -5.03 9.46
CA VAL A 12 14.72 -4.04 8.88
C VAL A 12 13.65 -3.60 9.89
N LYS A 13 13.09 -4.56 10.61
CA LYS A 13 12.09 -4.28 11.63
C LYS A 13 12.70 -3.48 12.78
N HIS A 14 13.92 -3.81 13.23
CA HIS A 14 14.63 -3.03 14.25
C HIS A 14 14.82 -1.58 13.81
N CYS A 15 15.29 -1.35 12.58
CA CYS A 15 15.50 0.00 12.04
C CYS A 15 14.21 0.84 11.98
N LEU A 16 13.06 0.26 11.59
CA LEU A 16 11.91 1.06 11.18
C LEU A 16 10.65 0.87 12.03
N GLN A 17 10.60 -0.10 12.95
CA GLN A 17 9.36 -0.39 13.68
C GLN A 17 8.84 0.80 14.48
N GLN A 18 9.75 1.56 15.10
CA GLN A 18 9.42 2.75 15.92
C GLN A 18 9.45 4.05 15.11
N GLN A 19 9.87 4.01 13.84
CA GLN A 19 10.02 5.18 12.98
C GLN A 19 8.85 5.33 12.00
N ILE A 20 7.63 5.30 12.52
CA ILE A 20 6.44 5.35 11.66
C ILE A 20 6.37 6.64 10.84
N GLN A 21 6.70 7.79 11.43
CA GLN A 21 6.69 9.07 10.71
C GLN A 21 7.70 9.06 9.56
N ALA A 22 8.91 8.56 9.75
CA ALA A 22 9.90 8.45 8.68
C ALA A 22 9.42 7.51 7.54
N CYS A 23 8.65 6.47 7.87
CA CYS A 23 8.01 5.62 6.86
C CYS A 23 6.94 6.40 6.06
N PHE A 24 6.14 7.25 6.72
CA PHE A 24 5.17 8.13 6.07
C PHE A 24 5.87 9.13 5.16
N ASP A 25 6.91 9.79 5.64
CA ASP A 25 7.67 10.78 4.90
C ASP A 25 8.30 10.17 3.65
N ALA A 26 8.95 9.00 3.78
CA ALA A 26 9.56 8.30 2.66
C ALA A 26 8.54 7.90 1.57
N CYS A 27 7.38 7.38 1.96
CA CYS A 27 6.33 7.04 1.00
C CYS A 27 5.68 8.27 0.37
N ALA A 28 5.46 9.34 1.15
CA ALA A 28 4.90 10.59 0.66
C ALA A 28 5.82 11.24 -0.38
N GLU A 29 7.13 11.33 -0.09
CA GLU A 29 8.10 11.88 -1.04
C GLU A 29 8.23 11.00 -2.29
N ALA A 30 8.19 9.67 -2.15
CA ALA A 30 8.19 8.76 -3.29
C ALA A 30 6.98 8.97 -4.21
N TYR A 31 5.79 9.20 -3.67
CA TYR A 31 4.60 9.53 -4.47
C TYR A 31 4.70 10.93 -5.09
N ARG A 32 5.23 11.93 -4.38
CA ARG A 32 5.48 13.27 -4.95
C ARG A 32 6.51 13.21 -6.08
N TYR A 33 7.56 12.44 -5.90
CA TYR A 33 8.56 12.21 -6.94
C TYR A 33 7.92 11.57 -8.17
N TYR A 34 7.13 10.52 -8.00
CA TYR A 34 6.38 9.90 -9.09
C TYR A 34 5.43 10.89 -9.80
N GLY A 35 4.81 11.80 -9.06
CA GLY A 35 3.94 12.83 -9.65
C GLY A 35 4.68 13.90 -10.46
N ARG A 36 5.99 14.12 -10.22
CA ARG A 36 6.83 15.07 -10.96
C ARG A 36 7.53 14.46 -12.16
N GLU A 37 7.91 13.19 -12.06
CA GLU A 37 8.75 12.48 -13.03
C GLU A 37 7.94 11.51 -13.90
N GLN A 38 8.23 11.46 -15.19
CA GLN A 38 7.47 10.63 -16.12
C GLN A 38 7.91 9.16 -16.16
N SER A 39 9.15 8.84 -15.82
CA SER A 39 9.76 7.52 -16.02
C SER A 39 10.31 6.91 -14.75
N VAL A 40 9.52 6.95 -13.66
CA VAL A 40 9.95 6.45 -12.33
C VAL A 40 9.90 4.93 -12.23
N LEU A 41 8.94 4.30 -12.89
CA LEU A 41 8.72 2.85 -12.81
C LEU A 41 9.40 2.12 -13.98
N SER A 42 9.75 0.85 -13.75
CA SER A 42 10.18 -0.03 -14.83
C SER A 42 9.10 -0.21 -15.89
N GLU A 43 9.49 -0.41 -17.14
CA GLU A 43 8.60 -0.80 -18.24
C GLU A 43 8.83 -2.26 -18.65
N PRO A 44 7.80 -3.10 -18.53
CA PRO A 44 6.50 -2.86 -17.91
C PRO A 44 6.61 -2.67 -16.39
N SER A 45 5.61 -2.05 -15.75
CA SER A 45 5.58 -1.77 -14.31
C SER A 45 5.69 -3.04 -13.43
N SER A 46 5.50 -4.22 -14.03
CA SER A 46 5.73 -5.52 -13.38
C SER A 46 6.01 -6.61 -14.41
N LEU A 47 7.03 -7.43 -14.13
CA LEU A 47 7.34 -8.67 -14.85
C LEU A 47 6.92 -9.88 -14.03
N TYR A 48 6.48 -10.94 -14.70
CA TYR A 48 6.09 -12.19 -14.08
C TYR A 48 6.89 -13.34 -14.66
N LEU A 49 7.49 -14.16 -13.78
CA LEU A 49 8.10 -15.43 -14.11
C LEU A 49 7.23 -16.54 -13.54
N GLN A 50 6.67 -17.36 -14.42
CA GLN A 50 5.92 -18.55 -14.01
C GLN A 50 6.91 -19.63 -13.58
N LEU A 51 6.79 -20.11 -12.35
CA LEU A 51 7.63 -21.21 -11.86
C LEU A 51 6.98 -22.57 -12.23
N PRO A 52 7.78 -23.53 -12.70
CA PRO A 52 7.29 -24.90 -12.96
C PRO A 52 6.98 -25.56 -11.61
N SER A 53 5.71 -25.73 -11.30
CA SER A 53 5.27 -26.44 -10.10
C SER A 53 3.87 -27.01 -10.31
N SER A 54 3.49 -28.00 -9.50
CA SER A 54 2.16 -28.61 -9.51
C SER A 54 1.03 -27.61 -9.19
N GLN A 55 1.36 -26.50 -8.53
CA GLN A 55 0.47 -25.35 -8.35
C GLN A 55 1.11 -24.13 -9.02
N PRO A 56 0.34 -23.29 -9.74
CA PRO A 56 0.87 -22.10 -10.38
C PRO A 56 1.50 -21.17 -9.36
N LYS A 57 2.82 -21.03 -9.39
CA LYS A 57 3.58 -20.08 -8.58
C LYS A 57 4.24 -19.09 -9.50
N LYS A 58 4.22 -17.82 -9.09
CA LYS A 58 4.81 -16.71 -9.87
C LYS A 58 5.81 -15.99 -9.02
N CYS A 59 6.98 -15.68 -9.60
CA CYS A 59 7.80 -14.60 -9.14
C CYS A 59 7.37 -13.32 -9.85
N ARG A 60 7.39 -12.21 -9.14
CA ARG A 60 7.06 -10.90 -9.68
C ARG A 60 8.22 -9.95 -9.43
N LEU A 61 8.67 -9.28 -10.47
CA LEU A 61 9.68 -8.24 -10.40
C LEU A 61 9.02 -6.89 -10.69
N LYS A 62 9.33 -5.88 -9.89
CA LYS A 62 8.96 -4.49 -10.07
C LYS A 62 10.21 -3.63 -9.87
N GLY A 63 10.41 -2.63 -10.70
CA GLY A 63 11.52 -1.70 -10.57
C GLY A 63 11.06 -0.26 -10.47
N ALA A 64 11.88 0.56 -9.81
CA ALA A 64 11.72 2.00 -9.76
C ALA A 64 13.04 2.68 -9.44
N HIS A 65 13.13 3.96 -9.77
CA HIS A 65 14.13 4.85 -9.19
C HIS A 65 13.47 5.95 -8.35
N PHE A 66 14.20 6.45 -7.37
CA PHE A 66 13.85 7.58 -6.53
C PHE A 66 15.12 8.40 -6.34
N ALA A 67 15.43 9.24 -7.35
CA ALA A 67 16.69 9.95 -7.43
C ALA A 67 16.87 10.96 -6.30
N ASP A 68 15.79 11.63 -5.85
CA ASP A 68 15.85 12.55 -4.73
C ASP A 68 16.34 11.91 -3.42
N ALA A 69 16.15 10.60 -3.27
CA ALA A 69 16.68 9.82 -2.15
C ALA A 69 17.98 9.07 -2.48
N GLY A 70 18.55 9.26 -3.68
CA GLY A 70 19.78 8.59 -4.13
C GLY A 70 19.63 7.09 -4.31
N VAL A 71 18.41 6.57 -4.56
CA VAL A 71 18.15 5.13 -4.66
C VAL A 71 17.39 4.76 -5.93
N ALA A 72 17.73 3.60 -6.47
CA ALA A 72 16.95 2.88 -7.45
C ALA A 72 16.94 1.41 -7.08
N GLY A 73 16.10 0.58 -7.69
CA GLY A 73 16.11 -0.83 -7.36
C GLY A 73 14.99 -1.65 -7.94
N PHE A 74 15.06 -2.94 -7.61
CA PHE A 74 14.08 -3.93 -8.06
C PHE A 74 13.59 -4.73 -6.87
N ARG A 75 12.27 -4.78 -6.74
CA ARG A 75 11.60 -5.62 -5.78
C ARG A 75 11.26 -6.97 -6.40
N LEU A 76 11.78 -8.04 -5.84
CA LEU A 76 11.42 -9.41 -6.17
C LEU A 76 10.45 -9.97 -5.14
N ALA A 77 9.26 -10.36 -5.60
CA ALA A 77 8.30 -11.12 -4.81
C ALA A 77 8.25 -12.55 -5.32
N SER A 78 8.73 -13.48 -4.52
CA SER A 78 8.67 -14.92 -4.78
C SER A 78 7.75 -15.63 -3.79
N PRO A 79 7.30 -16.86 -4.05
CA PRO A 79 6.54 -17.64 -3.08
C PRO A 79 7.31 -17.83 -1.77
N GLY A 80 6.85 -17.15 -0.72
CA GLY A 80 7.43 -17.25 0.62
C GLY A 80 8.51 -16.22 0.96
N SER A 81 8.97 -15.39 0.02
CA SER A 81 10.04 -14.44 0.28
C SER A 81 9.97 -13.20 -0.61
N TYR A 82 10.21 -12.02 -0.02
CA TYR A 82 10.25 -10.75 -0.71
C TYR A 82 11.57 -10.04 -0.40
N PHE A 83 12.19 -9.48 -1.45
CA PHE A 83 13.45 -8.73 -1.35
C PHE A 83 13.41 -7.52 -2.25
N THR A 84 14.09 -6.44 -1.83
CA THR A 84 14.46 -5.35 -2.70
C THR A 84 15.97 -5.30 -2.84
N TRP A 85 16.43 -5.38 -4.09
CA TRP A 85 17.78 -5.03 -4.49
C TRP A 85 17.86 -3.53 -4.67
N VAL A 86 18.74 -2.87 -3.94
CA VAL A 86 18.92 -1.42 -3.98
C VAL A 86 20.27 -1.07 -4.58
N VAL A 87 20.25 -0.12 -5.50
CA VAL A 87 21.42 0.48 -6.13
C VAL A 87 21.42 1.99 -5.86
N ASP A 88 22.57 2.60 -5.95
CA ASP A 88 22.71 4.05 -6.02
C ASP A 88 22.13 4.55 -7.35
N SER A 89 21.27 5.57 -7.30
CA SER A 89 20.53 6.03 -8.49
C SER A 89 21.40 6.79 -9.50
N GLU A 90 22.54 7.33 -9.09
CA GLU A 90 23.45 8.09 -9.96
C GLU A 90 24.49 7.18 -10.60
N SER A 91 25.19 6.39 -9.79
CA SER A 91 26.29 5.53 -10.25
C SER A 91 25.85 4.15 -10.73
N GLY A 92 24.61 3.70 -10.39
CA GLY A 92 24.16 2.33 -10.62
C GLY A 92 24.84 1.27 -9.76
N GLN A 93 25.74 1.67 -8.85
CA GLN A 93 26.47 0.72 -8.00
C GLN A 93 25.53 0.03 -7.00
N PRO A 94 25.69 -1.27 -6.77
CA PRO A 94 24.88 -1.98 -5.79
C PRO A 94 25.14 -1.45 -4.37
N ARG A 95 24.07 -1.20 -3.63
CA ARG A 95 24.11 -0.76 -2.22
C ARG A 95 23.73 -1.88 -1.27
N GLY A 96 22.70 -2.65 -1.60
CA GLY A 96 22.26 -3.69 -0.68
C GLY A 96 21.08 -4.52 -1.12
N ILE A 97 20.78 -5.51 -0.29
CA ILE A 97 19.61 -6.38 -0.38
C ILE A 97 18.80 -6.27 0.92
N VAL A 98 17.54 -5.91 0.79
CA VAL A 98 16.65 -5.68 1.93
C VAL A 98 15.53 -6.72 1.94
N ALA A 99 15.39 -7.46 3.03
CA ALA A 99 14.27 -8.38 3.21
C ALA A 99 12.96 -7.61 3.44
N GLU A 100 11.90 -7.98 2.72
CA GLU A 100 10.68 -7.19 2.65
C GLU A 100 9.43 -7.83 3.23
N ASN A 101 9.47 -8.99 3.87
CA ASN A 101 8.22 -9.60 4.35
C ASN A 101 7.45 -8.71 5.34
N TRP A 102 8.15 -8.06 6.27
CA TRP A 102 7.55 -7.07 7.16
C TRP A 102 7.45 -5.70 6.48
N LEU A 103 8.50 -5.26 5.81
CA LEU A 103 8.58 -3.94 5.17
C LEU A 103 7.44 -3.73 4.15
N HIS A 104 7.14 -4.75 3.33
CA HIS A 104 6.01 -4.73 2.42
C HIS A 104 4.66 -4.48 3.14
N ARG A 105 4.44 -5.09 4.30
CA ARG A 105 3.23 -4.86 5.09
C ARG A 105 3.14 -3.42 5.58
N ARG A 106 4.25 -2.92 6.16
CA ARG A 106 4.37 -1.55 6.67
C ARG A 106 4.16 -0.53 5.56
N ARG A 107 4.88 -0.64 4.43
CA ARG A 107 4.74 0.33 3.34
C ARG A 107 3.33 0.29 2.72
N THR A 108 2.72 -0.90 2.57
CA THR A 108 1.35 -1.03 2.07
C THR A 108 0.37 -0.30 2.98
N ALA A 109 0.48 -0.48 4.28
CA ALA A 109 -0.35 0.19 5.26
C ALA A 109 -0.15 1.72 5.25
N VAL A 110 1.11 2.16 5.18
CA VAL A 110 1.45 3.58 5.11
C VAL A 110 0.88 4.24 3.85
N THR A 111 1.02 3.60 2.68
CA THR A 111 0.47 4.16 1.43
C THR A 111 -1.06 4.28 1.47
N GLY A 112 -1.76 3.32 2.10
CA GLY A 112 -3.20 3.42 2.31
C GLY A 112 -3.60 4.55 3.24
N ALA A 113 -2.94 4.69 4.37
CA ALA A 113 -3.20 5.77 5.32
C ALA A 113 -2.89 7.16 4.70
N LEU A 114 -1.78 7.31 3.97
CA LEU A 114 -1.44 8.54 3.23
C LEU A 114 -2.51 8.89 2.20
N THR A 115 -2.97 7.93 1.41
CA THR A 115 -4.05 8.18 0.44
C THR A 115 -5.28 8.74 1.14
N LEU A 116 -5.66 8.16 2.27
CA LEU A 116 -6.79 8.68 3.05
C LEU A 116 -6.53 10.08 3.59
N THR A 117 -5.33 10.39 4.11
CA THR A 117 -5.02 11.73 4.64
C THR A 117 -5.07 12.81 3.56
N TRP A 118 -4.70 12.49 2.34
CA TRP A 118 -4.78 13.43 1.22
C TRP A 118 -6.21 13.64 0.73
N LEU A 119 -7.03 12.59 0.73
CA LEU A 119 -8.43 12.68 0.27
C LEU A 119 -9.38 13.17 1.37
N ARG A 120 -9.07 12.85 2.63
CA ARG A 120 -9.86 13.20 3.81
C ARG A 120 -8.93 13.48 5.00
N PRO A 121 -8.37 14.69 5.13
CA PRO A 121 -7.40 15.02 6.18
C PRO A 121 -8.01 14.94 7.60
N ARG A 122 -9.33 14.96 7.70
CA ARG A 122 -10.06 14.79 8.97
C ARG A 122 -11.10 13.71 8.81
N LEU A 123 -11.01 12.68 9.65
CA LEU A 123 -12.00 11.60 9.77
C LEU A 123 -12.37 11.41 11.24
N GLN A 124 -13.64 11.20 11.51
CA GLN A 124 -14.11 10.75 12.82
C GLN A 124 -14.17 9.23 12.91
N SER A 125 -14.40 8.56 11.78
CA SER A 125 -14.48 7.11 11.72
C SER A 125 -13.87 6.54 10.43
N VAL A 126 -13.14 5.44 10.56
CA VAL A 126 -12.60 4.68 9.43
C VAL A 126 -12.84 3.19 9.63
N ALA A 127 -13.45 2.53 8.65
CA ALA A 127 -13.58 1.08 8.64
C ALA A 127 -12.32 0.43 8.07
N LEU A 128 -11.73 -0.47 8.83
CA LEU A 128 -10.66 -1.35 8.39
C LEU A 128 -11.24 -2.75 8.17
N ILE A 129 -11.25 -3.20 6.91
CA ILE A 129 -11.74 -4.55 6.57
C ILE A 129 -10.56 -5.44 6.21
N GLY A 130 -10.18 -6.28 7.18
CA GLY A 130 -9.03 -7.19 7.04
C GLY A 130 -8.18 -7.28 8.29
N ALA A 131 -8.39 -8.33 9.10
CA ALA A 131 -7.66 -8.62 10.34
C ALA A 131 -6.43 -9.52 10.11
N GLY A 132 -5.75 -9.37 8.97
CA GLY A 132 -4.52 -10.10 8.65
C GLY A 132 -3.25 -9.32 9.02
N LYS A 133 -2.09 -9.88 8.63
CA LYS A 133 -0.78 -9.26 8.91
C LYS A 133 -0.62 -7.85 8.29
N ILE A 134 -1.20 -7.59 7.12
CA ILE A 134 -1.20 -6.24 6.52
C ILE A 134 -2.21 -5.37 7.25
N GLY A 135 -3.41 -5.89 7.57
CA GLY A 135 -4.41 -5.16 8.36
C GLY A 135 -3.90 -4.71 9.72
N PHE A 136 -3.00 -5.48 10.35
CA PHE A 136 -2.32 -5.08 11.59
C PHE A 136 -1.49 -3.80 11.41
N GLU A 137 -0.69 -3.75 10.34
CA GLU A 137 0.09 -2.55 10.00
C GLU A 137 -0.82 -1.40 9.55
N CYS A 138 -1.97 -1.70 8.89
CA CYS A 138 -2.97 -0.68 8.55
C CYS A 138 -3.60 -0.07 9.81
N ALA A 139 -3.94 -0.87 10.83
CA ALA A 139 -4.44 -0.35 12.10
C ALA A 139 -3.45 0.63 12.75
N ILE A 140 -2.15 0.26 12.79
CA ILE A 140 -1.08 1.12 13.32
C ILE A 140 -0.95 2.41 12.48
N SER A 141 -0.96 2.30 11.15
CA SER A 141 -0.80 3.46 10.27
C SER A 141 -2.00 4.39 10.31
N LEU A 142 -3.23 3.85 10.37
CA LEU A 142 -4.45 4.63 10.56
C LEU A 142 -4.48 5.31 11.94
N GLY A 143 -4.06 4.59 12.98
CA GLY A 143 -3.96 5.15 14.34
C GLY A 143 -2.97 6.30 14.44
N HIS A 144 -1.88 6.27 13.66
CA HIS A 144 -0.92 7.36 13.54
C HIS A 144 -1.47 8.54 12.74
N ALA A 145 -2.07 8.26 11.57
CA ALA A 145 -2.60 9.27 10.67
C ALA A 145 -3.82 10.01 11.24
N TYR A 146 -4.64 9.32 12.03
CA TYR A 146 -5.89 9.83 12.60
C TYR A 146 -5.94 9.53 14.11
N PRO A 147 -5.21 10.31 14.94
CA PRO A 147 -5.08 10.02 16.38
C PRO A 147 -6.40 10.13 17.14
N GLU A 148 -7.40 10.86 16.61
CA GLU A 148 -8.70 11.06 17.27
C GLU A 148 -9.83 10.19 16.66
N ALA A 149 -9.59 9.54 15.52
CA ALA A 149 -10.64 8.77 14.86
C ALA A 149 -10.90 7.42 15.53
N THR A 150 -12.15 6.98 15.50
CA THR A 150 -12.52 5.61 15.83
C THR A 150 -12.24 4.69 14.64
N ILE A 151 -11.53 3.58 14.88
CA ILE A 151 -11.28 2.56 13.86
C ILE A 151 -12.30 1.43 14.04
N LEU A 152 -13.16 1.24 13.05
CA LEU A 152 -14.17 0.19 13.02
C LEU A 152 -13.59 -1.04 12.30
N LEU A 153 -13.20 -2.06 13.05
CA LEU A 153 -12.70 -3.31 12.49
C LEU A 153 -13.86 -4.16 12.02
N GLY A 154 -14.07 -4.20 10.70
CA GLY A 154 -15.08 -5.06 10.09
C GLY A 154 -14.53 -6.47 9.88
N CYS A 155 -15.16 -7.48 10.49
CA CYS A 155 -14.75 -8.87 10.35
C CYS A 155 -15.92 -9.86 10.42
N ARG A 156 -15.73 -11.06 9.85
CA ARG A 156 -16.75 -12.13 9.85
C ARG A 156 -16.84 -12.86 11.19
N ASP A 157 -15.79 -12.79 11.98
CA ASP A 157 -15.64 -13.48 13.25
C ASP A 157 -15.24 -12.46 14.32
N VAL A 158 -16.20 -12.11 15.17
CA VAL A 158 -16.05 -11.08 16.21
C VAL A 158 -14.98 -11.45 17.24
N GLU A 159 -14.86 -12.72 17.59
CA GLU A 159 -13.86 -13.17 18.58
C GLU A 159 -12.44 -13.05 18.01
N LYS A 160 -12.24 -13.38 16.74
CA LYS A 160 -10.97 -13.10 16.05
C LYS A 160 -10.68 -11.61 15.92
N GLY A 161 -11.71 -10.79 15.72
CA GLY A 161 -11.59 -9.34 15.74
C GLY A 161 -11.13 -8.81 17.09
N LYS A 162 -11.71 -9.27 18.19
CA LYS A 162 -11.28 -8.93 19.55
C LYS A 162 -9.84 -9.37 19.81
N ALA A 163 -9.48 -10.62 19.46
CA ALA A 163 -8.12 -11.12 19.59
C ALA A 163 -7.10 -10.36 18.73
N PHE A 164 -7.51 -9.79 17.60
CA PHE A 164 -6.67 -8.90 16.79
C PHE A 164 -6.38 -7.60 17.53
N ILE A 165 -7.39 -6.96 18.11
CA ILE A 165 -7.27 -5.68 18.82
C ILE A 165 -6.32 -5.83 20.03
N THR A 166 -6.37 -6.92 20.77
CA THR A 166 -5.50 -7.13 21.94
C THR A 166 -3.99 -7.20 21.63
N GLN A 167 -3.63 -7.37 20.35
CA GLN A 167 -2.21 -7.37 19.92
C GLN A 167 -1.68 -5.97 19.60
N LEU A 168 -2.54 -4.96 19.55
CA LEU A 168 -2.19 -3.58 19.21
C LEU A 168 -1.75 -2.79 20.46
N PRO A 169 -1.04 -1.67 20.29
CA PRO A 169 -0.76 -0.75 21.38
C PRO A 169 -2.06 -0.33 22.11
N ILE A 170 -2.03 -0.26 23.43
CA ILE A 170 -3.21 -0.02 24.28
C ILE A 170 -4.00 1.22 23.83
N ALA A 171 -3.33 2.36 23.64
CA ALA A 171 -3.97 3.60 23.24
C ALA A 171 -4.67 3.51 21.86
N LEU A 172 -4.21 2.62 20.96
CA LEU A 172 -4.86 2.35 19.70
C LEU A 172 -6.03 1.38 19.89
N ALA A 173 -5.83 0.32 20.69
CA ALA A 173 -6.84 -0.68 20.96
C ALA A 173 -8.11 -0.08 21.59
N GLU A 174 -7.96 0.92 22.47
CA GLU A 174 -9.07 1.64 23.12
C GLU A 174 -9.95 2.42 22.14
N ARG A 175 -9.43 2.79 20.96
CA ARG A 175 -10.15 3.50 19.90
C ARG A 175 -10.69 2.57 18.80
N MET A 176 -10.51 1.26 18.96
CA MET A 176 -10.99 0.28 17.98
C MET A 176 -12.26 -0.42 18.46
N GLN A 177 -13.18 -0.63 17.53
CA GLN A 177 -14.42 -1.34 17.77
C GLN A 177 -14.57 -2.46 16.75
N VAL A 178 -15.00 -3.64 17.21
CA VAL A 178 -15.25 -4.79 16.32
C VAL A 178 -16.73 -4.80 15.92
N HIS A 179 -16.97 -4.88 14.62
CA HIS A 179 -18.30 -4.97 14.04
C HIS A 179 -18.36 -6.07 12.98
N ASP A 180 -19.56 -6.49 12.58
CA ASP A 180 -19.71 -7.13 11.28
C ASP A 180 -19.35 -6.13 10.16
N ILE A 181 -19.08 -6.68 8.96
CA ILE A 181 -18.53 -5.86 7.86
C ILE A 181 -19.53 -4.79 7.41
N GLU A 182 -20.81 -5.14 7.32
CA GLU A 182 -21.85 -4.20 6.86
C GLU A 182 -22.00 -3.03 7.82
N MET A 183 -22.07 -3.30 9.13
CA MET A 183 -22.17 -2.25 10.15
C MET A 183 -20.93 -1.34 10.14
N ALA A 184 -19.73 -1.92 10.06
CA ALA A 184 -18.49 -1.15 9.99
C ALA A 184 -18.49 -0.21 8.77
N VAL A 185 -18.86 -0.71 7.59
CA VAL A 185 -18.87 0.06 6.34
C VAL A 185 -19.93 1.18 6.39
N LYS A 186 -21.14 0.88 6.87
CA LYS A 186 -22.23 1.88 6.96
C LYS A 186 -21.93 3.02 7.94
N ALA A 187 -21.18 2.75 8.99
CA ALA A 187 -20.85 3.73 10.03
C ALA A 187 -19.62 4.59 9.71
N ALA A 188 -18.84 4.24 8.69
CA ALA A 188 -17.53 4.87 8.44
C ALA A 188 -17.57 5.93 7.35
N GLU A 189 -16.80 7.01 7.56
CA GLU A 189 -16.55 8.06 6.55
C GLU A 189 -15.50 7.64 5.51
N ALA A 190 -14.64 6.66 5.86
CA ALA A 190 -13.72 6.01 4.94
C ALA A 190 -13.69 4.50 5.18
N VAL A 191 -13.53 3.72 4.13
CA VAL A 191 -13.46 2.25 4.17
C VAL A 191 -12.19 1.78 3.49
N LEU A 192 -11.27 1.19 4.23
CA LEU A 192 -10.05 0.58 3.72
C LEU A 192 -10.21 -0.94 3.72
N THR A 193 -10.04 -1.57 2.55
CA THR A 193 -10.08 -3.03 2.42
C THR A 193 -8.71 -3.60 2.10
N ILE A 194 -8.34 -4.68 2.78
CA ILE A 194 -7.08 -5.40 2.56
C ILE A 194 -7.23 -6.87 2.98
N THR A 195 -7.91 -7.66 2.15
CA THR A 195 -8.25 -9.04 2.47
C THR A 195 -7.68 -10.05 1.47
N LYS A 196 -7.99 -11.32 1.69
CA LYS A 196 -7.78 -12.43 0.75
C LYS A 196 -9.12 -13.09 0.42
N ALA A 197 -10.17 -12.30 0.28
CA ALA A 197 -11.47 -12.82 -0.10
C ALA A 197 -11.41 -13.40 -1.52
N ASP A 198 -12.23 -14.39 -1.78
CA ASP A 198 -12.34 -15.05 -3.10
C ASP A 198 -13.34 -14.34 -4.03
N ARG A 199 -14.14 -13.42 -3.48
CA ARG A 199 -15.15 -12.63 -4.19
C ARG A 199 -15.40 -11.30 -3.49
N ALA A 200 -15.93 -10.32 -4.22
CA ALA A 200 -16.40 -9.06 -3.67
C ALA A 200 -17.46 -9.27 -2.59
N PHE A 201 -17.34 -8.52 -1.50
CA PHE A 201 -18.19 -8.67 -0.32
C PHE A 201 -18.61 -7.33 0.30
N VAL A 202 -17.93 -6.22 -0.02
CA VAL A 202 -18.37 -4.87 0.35
C VAL A 202 -19.29 -4.35 -0.74
N ARG A 203 -20.53 -3.98 -0.36
CA ARG A 203 -21.52 -3.47 -1.30
C ARG A 203 -21.43 -1.94 -1.39
N GLY A 204 -21.48 -1.43 -2.60
CA GLY A 204 -21.48 0.02 -2.84
C GLY A 204 -22.64 0.73 -2.14
N GLU A 205 -23.79 0.08 -2.01
CA GLU A 205 -24.96 0.61 -1.29
C GLU A 205 -24.77 0.83 0.22
N TRP A 206 -23.77 0.18 0.82
CA TRP A 206 -23.44 0.37 2.23
C TRP A 206 -22.57 1.62 2.49
N LEU A 207 -21.90 2.11 1.46
CA LEU A 207 -21.02 3.28 1.56
C LEU A 207 -21.83 4.56 1.74
N GLN A 208 -21.38 5.43 2.64
CA GLN A 208 -21.97 6.75 2.81
C GLN A 208 -21.79 7.59 1.53
N PRO A 209 -22.70 8.54 1.24
CA PRO A 209 -22.67 9.32 -0.01
C PRO A 209 -21.35 10.05 -0.29
N ASN A 210 -20.66 10.47 0.77
CA ASN A 210 -19.38 11.22 0.68
C ASN A 210 -18.19 10.41 1.21
N ALA A 211 -18.30 9.08 1.32
CA ALA A 211 -17.21 8.25 1.83
C ALA A 211 -16.03 8.15 0.86
N VAL A 212 -14.88 7.74 1.39
CA VAL A 212 -13.75 7.25 0.59
C VAL A 212 -13.72 5.73 0.69
N ALA A 213 -13.89 5.04 -0.44
CA ALA A 213 -13.69 3.61 -0.60
C ALA A 213 -12.28 3.35 -1.11
N LEU A 214 -11.41 2.79 -0.28
CA LEU A 214 -10.01 2.51 -0.61
C LEU A 214 -9.77 1.01 -0.75
N SER A 215 -9.61 0.55 -1.98
CA SER A 215 -9.28 -0.82 -2.35
C SER A 215 -7.77 -1.03 -2.41
N MET A 216 -7.24 -1.93 -1.58
CA MET A 216 -5.81 -2.25 -1.54
C MET A 216 -5.53 -3.74 -1.76
N GLY A 217 -6.56 -4.58 -1.77
CA GLY A 217 -6.42 -6.02 -1.95
C GLY A 217 -6.04 -6.41 -3.37
N GLY A 218 -5.29 -7.51 -3.52
CA GLY A 218 -5.00 -8.11 -4.83
C GLY A 218 -6.13 -9.01 -5.35
N VAL A 219 -7.29 -8.99 -4.71
CA VAL A 219 -8.50 -9.76 -5.01
C VAL A 219 -9.71 -8.81 -5.06
N PRO A 220 -10.85 -9.19 -5.65
CA PRO A 220 -12.02 -8.34 -5.63
C PRO A 220 -12.60 -8.22 -4.22
N GLU A 221 -12.78 -7.00 -3.74
CA GLU A 221 -13.27 -6.68 -2.40
C GLU A 221 -14.56 -5.86 -2.43
N PHE A 222 -14.65 -4.88 -3.34
CA PHE A 222 -15.85 -4.09 -3.58
C PHE A 222 -16.67 -4.64 -4.76
N ASP A 223 -17.98 -4.57 -4.67
CA ASP A 223 -18.85 -4.88 -5.80
C ASP A 223 -18.80 -3.79 -6.88
N PHE A 224 -19.33 -4.11 -8.07
CA PHE A 224 -19.30 -3.18 -9.20
C PHE A 224 -20.20 -1.94 -8.98
N GLU A 225 -21.17 -2.02 -8.06
CA GLU A 225 -22.00 -0.87 -7.70
C GLU A 225 -21.17 0.23 -7.03
N THR A 226 -20.05 -0.10 -6.38
CA THR A 226 -19.10 0.88 -5.87
C THR A 226 -18.51 1.73 -6.99
N TRP A 227 -18.15 1.12 -8.13
CA TRP A 227 -17.73 1.84 -9.32
C TRP A 227 -18.85 2.75 -9.86
N ASN A 228 -20.07 2.22 -10.02
CA ASN A 228 -21.19 2.97 -10.58
C ASN A 228 -21.52 4.21 -9.73
N ARG A 229 -21.51 4.08 -8.42
CA ARG A 229 -21.85 5.13 -7.46
C ARG A 229 -20.74 6.15 -7.21
N SER A 230 -19.48 5.81 -7.49
CA SER A 230 -18.39 6.76 -7.27
C SER A 230 -18.44 7.92 -8.25
N GLN A 231 -18.27 9.15 -7.75
CA GLN A 231 -18.13 10.36 -8.55
C GLN A 231 -16.66 10.64 -8.87
N HIS A 232 -15.76 10.23 -7.98
CA HIS A 232 -14.33 10.44 -8.11
C HIS A 232 -13.59 9.11 -8.14
N PHE A 233 -12.59 9.01 -8.98
CA PHE A 233 -11.75 7.83 -9.08
C PHE A 233 -10.28 8.21 -9.00
N ILE A 234 -9.57 7.64 -8.02
CA ILE A 234 -8.13 7.83 -7.80
C ILE A 234 -7.43 6.49 -8.01
N LEU A 235 -6.31 6.53 -8.69
CA LEU A 235 -5.55 5.34 -9.07
C LEU A 235 -4.06 5.54 -8.81
N ASP A 236 -3.33 4.48 -8.46
CA ASP A 236 -1.87 4.53 -8.40
C ASP A 236 -1.21 4.20 -9.74
N ASP A 237 -1.45 3.03 -10.31
CA ASP A 237 -0.89 2.58 -11.59
C ASP A 237 -1.92 1.75 -12.35
N LEU A 238 -2.33 2.21 -13.52
CA LEU A 238 -3.33 1.55 -14.35
C LEU A 238 -2.83 0.17 -14.83
N GLY A 239 -1.60 0.10 -15.29
CA GLY A 239 -1.03 -1.13 -15.83
C GLY A 239 -0.97 -2.25 -14.80
N TYR A 240 -0.77 -1.90 -13.53
CA TYR A 240 -0.77 -2.88 -12.45
C TYR A 240 -2.17 -3.19 -11.92
N ALA A 241 -3.05 -2.20 -11.77
CA ALA A 241 -4.43 -2.40 -11.33
C ALA A 241 -5.26 -3.23 -12.30
N LEU A 242 -4.92 -3.21 -13.61
CA LEU A 242 -5.51 -4.11 -14.61
C LEU A 242 -5.08 -5.58 -14.48
N LYS A 243 -4.13 -5.92 -13.61
CA LYS A 243 -3.62 -7.29 -13.42
C LYS A 243 -4.12 -7.97 -12.16
N GLN A 244 -4.71 -7.21 -11.22
CA GLN A 244 -5.22 -7.72 -9.96
C GLN A 244 -6.22 -6.78 -9.29
N GLY A 245 -6.93 -7.27 -8.26
CA GLY A 245 -7.86 -6.48 -7.45
C GLY A 245 -9.18 -6.18 -8.14
N ASP A 246 -9.86 -5.16 -7.64
CA ASP A 246 -11.20 -4.79 -8.06
C ASP A 246 -11.25 -4.35 -9.52
N LEU A 247 -10.34 -3.46 -9.95
CA LEU A 247 -10.33 -2.94 -11.32
C LEU A 247 -10.15 -4.06 -12.35
N HIS A 248 -9.20 -4.98 -12.11
CA HIS A 248 -9.03 -6.17 -12.95
C HIS A 248 -10.31 -7.01 -13.04
N HIS A 249 -10.98 -7.22 -11.90
CA HIS A 249 -12.21 -8.00 -11.84
C HIS A 249 -13.35 -7.32 -12.64
N TRP A 250 -13.52 -6.02 -12.48
CA TRP A 250 -14.57 -5.28 -13.17
C TRP A 250 -14.37 -5.21 -14.69
N VAL A 251 -13.13 -5.03 -15.14
CA VAL A 251 -12.80 -5.11 -16.57
C VAL A 251 -13.12 -6.50 -17.12
N ARG A 252 -12.73 -7.55 -16.41
CA ARG A 252 -12.85 -8.93 -16.90
C ARG A 252 -14.28 -9.48 -16.86
N PHE A 253 -15.07 -9.12 -15.86
CA PHE A 253 -16.36 -9.76 -15.56
C PHE A 253 -17.58 -8.82 -15.60
N ASN A 254 -17.37 -7.51 -15.51
CA ASN A 254 -18.45 -6.53 -15.52
C ASN A 254 -18.47 -5.65 -16.79
N GLY A 255 -17.56 -5.88 -17.73
CA GLY A 255 -17.51 -5.17 -19.01
C GLY A 255 -17.00 -3.73 -18.91
N LEU A 256 -16.30 -3.37 -17.81
CA LEU A 256 -15.68 -2.05 -17.68
C LEU A 256 -14.57 -1.89 -18.73
N THR A 257 -14.61 -0.80 -19.50
CA THR A 257 -13.64 -0.52 -20.55
C THR A 257 -12.55 0.45 -20.08
N ILE A 258 -11.42 0.46 -20.78
CA ILE A 258 -10.33 1.42 -20.50
C ILE A 258 -10.81 2.86 -20.68
N ASP A 259 -11.55 3.14 -21.76
CA ASP A 259 -12.09 4.48 -22.02
C ASP A 259 -12.99 4.97 -20.87
N GLN A 260 -13.79 4.07 -20.28
CA GLN A 260 -14.62 4.42 -19.11
C GLN A 260 -13.77 4.69 -17.86
N ILE A 261 -12.66 3.95 -17.70
CA ILE A 261 -11.72 4.16 -16.59
C ILE A 261 -11.05 5.53 -16.74
N GLU A 262 -10.52 5.84 -17.93
CA GLU A 262 -9.86 7.11 -18.23
C GLU A 262 -10.84 8.29 -18.11
N ALA A 263 -12.05 8.16 -18.62
CA ALA A 263 -13.07 9.20 -18.53
C ALA A 263 -13.51 9.51 -17.08
N LYS A 264 -13.40 8.54 -16.17
CA LYS A 264 -13.74 8.71 -14.75
C LYS A 264 -12.54 9.10 -13.89
N LEU A 265 -11.32 8.89 -14.37
CA LEU A 265 -10.10 9.15 -13.60
C LEU A 265 -10.04 10.62 -13.18
N THR A 266 -10.12 10.85 -11.87
CA THR A 266 -10.03 12.19 -11.30
C THR A 266 -8.56 12.59 -11.09
N GLY A 267 -7.69 11.64 -10.78
CA GLY A 267 -6.24 11.87 -10.66
C GLY A 267 -5.45 10.61 -10.34
N LEU A 268 -4.17 10.65 -10.65
CA LEU A 268 -3.20 9.66 -10.19
C LEU A 268 -2.68 10.02 -8.79
N ILE A 269 -2.30 9.01 -8.02
CA ILE A 269 -1.85 9.22 -6.63
C ILE A 269 -0.65 10.18 -6.51
N GLY A 270 0.22 10.23 -7.52
CA GLY A 270 1.33 11.17 -7.57
C GLY A 270 0.86 12.63 -7.67
N GLU A 271 -0.17 12.89 -8.46
CA GLU A 271 -0.80 14.22 -8.58
C GLU A 271 -1.50 14.62 -7.27
N VAL A 272 -2.21 13.67 -6.66
CA VAL A 272 -2.84 13.83 -5.34
C VAL A 272 -1.78 14.18 -4.29
N ALA A 273 -0.64 13.50 -4.28
CA ALA A 273 0.45 13.76 -3.34
C ALA A 273 1.09 15.13 -3.52
N LEU A 274 1.12 15.67 -4.75
CA LEU A 274 1.66 17.00 -5.05
C LEU A 274 0.70 18.13 -4.66
N ARG A 275 -0.60 17.91 -4.81
CA ARG A 275 -1.64 18.94 -4.63
C ARG A 275 -2.85 18.39 -3.88
N PRO A 276 -2.69 17.90 -2.63
CA PRO A 276 -3.78 17.22 -1.92
C PRO A 276 -5.01 18.12 -1.72
N ASP A 277 -4.83 19.44 -1.59
CA ASP A 277 -5.93 20.38 -1.40
C ASP A 277 -6.88 20.43 -2.60
N ASP A 278 -6.40 20.21 -3.82
CA ASP A 278 -7.23 20.16 -5.03
C ASP A 278 -8.18 18.96 -5.01
N TYR A 279 -7.79 17.88 -4.35
CA TYR A 279 -8.55 16.63 -4.28
C TYR A 279 -9.41 16.52 -3.00
N CYS A 280 -8.97 17.14 -1.92
CA CYS A 280 -9.70 17.18 -0.65
C CYS A 280 -10.94 18.09 -0.75
N SER A 281 -10.84 19.27 -1.34
CA SER A 281 -11.93 20.24 -1.47
C SER A 281 -12.99 19.84 -2.50
N ALA A 282 -12.62 19.06 -3.51
CA ALA A 282 -13.52 18.58 -4.56
C ALA A 282 -14.45 17.42 -4.12
N CYS A 283 -14.24 16.87 -2.94
CA CYS A 283 -14.87 15.61 -2.52
C CYS A 283 -16.31 15.77 -1.98
N GLN A 284 -17.21 16.37 -2.74
CA GLN A 284 -18.63 16.04 -2.63
C GLN A 284 -18.90 14.80 -3.46
N GLY A 285 -19.38 13.74 -2.81
CA GLY A 285 -19.66 12.48 -3.45
C GLY A 285 -18.68 11.36 -3.05
N LEU A 286 -19.04 10.13 -3.41
CA LEU A 286 -18.24 8.93 -3.13
C LEU A 286 -16.95 8.95 -3.94
N THR A 287 -15.83 8.87 -3.25
CA THR A 287 -14.51 8.71 -3.87
C THR A 287 -14.09 7.25 -3.80
N LEU A 288 -13.77 6.67 -4.94
CA LEU A 288 -13.15 5.35 -5.05
C LEU A 288 -11.64 5.54 -5.29
N ALA A 289 -10.81 4.93 -4.47
CA ALA A 289 -9.37 4.87 -4.67
C ALA A 289 -8.91 3.41 -4.78
N VAL A 290 -8.16 3.08 -5.84
CA VAL A 290 -7.56 1.76 -6.05
C VAL A 290 -6.05 1.89 -5.97
N ILE A 291 -5.47 1.41 -4.87
CA ILE A 291 -4.06 1.57 -4.52
C ILE A 291 -3.42 0.19 -4.37
N GLN A 292 -2.86 -0.32 -5.45
CA GLN A 292 -2.28 -1.66 -5.53
C GLN A 292 -0.80 -1.70 -5.12
N GLY A 293 -0.20 -0.53 -4.93
CA GLY A 293 1.17 -0.34 -4.45
C GLY A 293 2.21 -0.30 -5.56
N MET A 294 3.01 0.72 -5.54
CA MET A 294 4.03 1.05 -6.54
C MET A 294 5.44 0.70 -6.08
N ALA A 295 6.30 0.34 -7.03
CA ALA A 295 7.69 -0.01 -6.75
C ALA A 295 8.50 1.16 -6.15
N VAL A 296 8.17 2.40 -6.49
CA VAL A 296 8.84 3.57 -5.94
C VAL A 296 8.75 3.64 -4.41
N CYS A 297 7.60 3.28 -3.83
CA CYS A 297 7.46 3.20 -2.37
C CYS A 297 8.20 1.99 -1.77
N ASP A 298 8.29 0.86 -2.50
CA ASP A 298 9.09 -0.29 -2.07
C ASP A 298 10.58 0.10 -2.02
N VAL A 299 11.09 0.76 -3.05
CA VAL A 299 12.50 1.22 -3.16
C VAL A 299 12.80 2.31 -2.13
N ALA A 300 11.90 3.28 -1.94
CA ALA A 300 12.06 4.34 -0.94
C ALA A 300 12.20 3.76 0.48
N MET A 301 11.33 2.83 0.84
CA MET A 301 11.36 2.19 2.15
C MET A 301 12.58 1.29 2.35
N ALA A 302 13.03 0.60 1.29
CA ALA A 302 14.26 -0.19 1.35
C ALA A 302 15.49 0.72 1.48
N GLY A 303 15.53 1.85 0.77
CA GLY A 303 16.55 2.89 0.91
C GLY A 303 16.61 3.47 2.32
N LEU A 304 15.46 3.80 2.90
CA LEU A 304 15.37 4.26 4.29
C LEU A 304 15.92 3.22 5.28
N ALA A 305 15.54 1.95 5.12
CA ALA A 305 16.05 0.88 5.98
C ALA A 305 17.58 0.72 5.87
N LEU A 306 18.13 0.83 4.67
CA LEU A 306 19.58 0.80 4.44
C LEU A 306 20.28 1.98 5.11
N ALA A 307 19.76 3.20 4.93
CA ALA A 307 20.35 4.42 5.51
C ALA A 307 20.41 4.34 7.05
N VAL A 308 19.33 3.89 7.70
CA VAL A 308 19.30 3.67 9.15
C VAL A 308 20.31 2.57 9.56
N ALA A 309 20.31 1.45 8.84
CA ALA A 309 21.24 0.36 9.14
C ALA A 309 22.70 0.74 8.95
N GLU A 310 23.00 1.59 7.96
CA GLU A 310 24.35 2.15 7.74
C GLU A 310 24.77 3.04 8.90
N SER A 311 23.90 3.96 9.35
CA SER A 311 24.21 4.87 10.46
C SER A 311 24.39 4.17 11.80
N GLU A 312 23.71 3.03 12.01
CA GLU A 312 23.76 2.25 13.24
C GLU A 312 24.74 1.05 13.17
N GLY A 313 25.40 0.86 12.02
CA GLY A 313 26.33 -0.27 11.83
C GLY A 313 25.65 -1.64 11.79
N LEU A 314 24.38 -1.71 11.43
CA LEU A 314 23.57 -2.92 11.41
C LEU A 314 23.60 -3.63 10.04
N GLY A 315 23.24 -4.92 10.03
CA GLY A 315 23.22 -5.76 8.83
C GLY A 315 24.60 -6.37 8.53
N GLN A 316 24.63 -7.27 7.55
CA GLN A 316 25.84 -7.93 7.11
C GLN A 316 26.43 -7.21 5.90
N VAL A 317 27.70 -6.82 5.97
CA VAL A 317 28.45 -6.30 4.82
C VAL A 317 29.09 -7.44 4.08
N VAL A 318 28.89 -7.50 2.76
CA VAL A 318 29.42 -8.53 1.86
C VAL A 318 30.28 -7.83 0.81
N ASP A 319 31.54 -8.29 0.67
CA ASP A 319 32.47 -7.83 -0.38
C ASP A 319 32.26 -8.69 -1.63
N LEU A 320 31.66 -8.11 -2.67
CA LEU A 320 31.38 -8.83 -3.93
C LEU A 320 32.62 -9.10 -4.78
N ASP A 321 33.70 -8.41 -4.54
CA ASP A 321 34.95 -8.60 -5.29
C ASP A 321 35.80 -9.80 -4.75
N ARG A 322 35.36 -10.35 -3.58
CA ARG A 322 36.05 -11.48 -2.90
C ARG A 322 35.18 -12.73 -2.75
N CYS A 323 34.06 -12.80 -3.47
CA CYS A 323 33.18 -13.98 -3.49
C CYS A 323 33.59 -15.02 -4.51
#